data_252f947d94bfd59093a72a2341283c25
#
_entry.id   252f947d94bfd59093a72a2341283c25
#
_cell.length_a   1.000
_cell.length_b   1.000
_cell.length_c   1.000
_cell.angle_alpha   90.00
_cell.angle_beta   90.00
_cell.angle_gamma   90.00
#
_symmetry.space_group_name_H-M   'P 1'
#
loop_
_entity.id
_entity.type
_entity.pdbx_description
1 polymer ?
#
loop_
_entity_poly.entity_id
_entity_poly.type
_entity_poly.pdbx_seq_one_letter_code
_entity_poly.pdbx_strand_id
1 'polypeptide(L)'
;MKILFLAQFAPNHDFYIEPQNDMEVFYAETYHHKIYEVLSKTGHKIITSNNVDYLIKNYEEIDLVWSFYNRIGFRNSEIFVQSLCEYLKIPYIGAAPNVRALVEDKNLSKNLAEHLGINTANWQIGNIEFPLVEHPPFSGPYFIKPRFGSGSEGIDESCYCETWKEVKEKEKEFYLKQTEIIVEEFIDGRLYGVPFIKGVN
;
A
#
# COMPACT_ATOMS: atom_id res chain seq x y z
N MET A 1 8.61 0.30 27.46
CA MET A 1 9.29 0.53 26.19
C MET A 1 8.96 1.93 25.67
N LYS A 2 9.88 2.51 24.91
CA LYS A 2 9.65 3.71 24.09
C LYS A 2 9.24 3.24 22.68
N ILE A 3 8.01 3.46 22.31
CA ILE A 3 7.46 3.06 21.01
C ILE A 3 7.32 4.31 20.13
N LEU A 4 7.97 4.32 18.97
CA LEU A 4 7.74 5.34 17.96
C LEU A 4 6.54 4.93 17.10
N PHE A 5 5.48 5.72 17.20
CA PHE A 5 4.34 5.67 16.30
C PHE A 5 4.59 6.67 15.15
N LEU A 6 5.02 6.14 14.01
CA LEU A 6 5.35 6.92 12.84
C LEU A 6 4.21 6.81 11.82
N ALA A 7 3.47 7.88 11.64
CA ALA A 7 2.31 7.90 10.75
C ALA A 7 2.15 9.28 10.10
N GLN A 8 1.66 9.31 8.87
CA GLN A 8 1.46 10.55 8.12
C GLN A 8 0.59 11.57 8.89
N PHE A 9 -0.43 11.09 9.57
CA PHE A 9 -1.34 11.89 10.41
C PHE A 9 -1.19 11.52 11.89
N ALA A 10 0.05 11.38 12.38
CA ALA A 10 0.29 11.09 13.79
C ALA A 10 -0.18 12.25 14.66
N PRO A 11 -0.91 12.01 15.77
CA PRO A 11 -1.27 13.05 16.72
C PRO A 11 -0.04 13.76 17.30
N ASN A 12 -0.14 15.07 17.55
CA ASN A 12 0.94 15.88 18.16
C ASN A 12 2.26 15.85 17.36
N HIS A 13 2.16 15.84 16.04
CA HIS A 13 3.32 15.90 15.15
C HIS A 13 3.81 17.35 14.96
N ASP A 14 5.11 17.49 14.74
CA ASP A 14 5.75 18.80 14.49
C ASP A 14 5.62 19.28 13.03
N PHE A 15 4.99 18.47 12.18
CA PHE A 15 4.89 18.68 10.75
C PHE A 15 3.44 18.51 10.30
N TYR A 16 2.91 19.49 9.61
CA TYR A 16 1.63 19.38 8.91
C TYR A 16 1.89 18.96 7.44
N ILE A 17 1.27 17.88 7.00
CA ILE A 17 1.23 17.50 5.60
C ILE A 17 -0.14 17.93 5.07
N GLU A 18 -0.15 18.83 4.10
CA GLU A 18 -1.39 19.30 3.48
C GLU A 18 -2.08 18.14 2.75
N PRO A 19 -3.35 17.87 3.04
CA PRO A 19 -4.07 16.77 2.43
C PRO A 19 -4.29 16.99 0.94
N GLN A 20 -4.05 15.95 0.14
CA GLN A 20 -4.31 15.98 -1.30
C GLN A 20 -5.79 15.69 -1.64
N ASN A 21 -6.53 15.05 -0.74
CA ASN A 21 -7.94 14.69 -0.89
C ASN A 21 -8.61 14.65 0.49
N ASP A 22 -9.58 15.52 0.71
CA ASP A 22 -10.24 15.71 2.01
C ASP A 22 -10.85 14.44 2.60
N MET A 23 -11.43 13.57 1.77
CA MET A 23 -12.05 12.32 2.24
C MET A 23 -11.03 11.26 2.63
N GLU A 24 -9.98 11.05 1.83
CA GLU A 24 -8.92 10.09 2.13
C GLU A 24 -8.15 10.48 3.39
N VAL A 25 -7.91 11.78 3.55
CA VAL A 25 -7.28 12.34 4.75
C VAL A 25 -8.12 12.09 5.98
N PHE A 26 -9.40 12.38 5.94
CA PHE A 26 -10.30 12.16 7.07
C PHE A 26 -10.28 10.70 7.55
N TYR A 27 -10.29 9.74 6.64
CA TYR A 27 -10.21 8.32 7.00
C TYR A 27 -8.85 7.94 7.56
N ALA A 28 -7.77 8.39 6.94
CA ALA A 28 -6.41 8.08 7.39
C ALA A 28 -6.11 8.74 8.74
N GLU A 29 -6.48 10.00 8.93
CA GLU A 29 -6.35 10.71 10.20
C GLU A 29 -7.13 10.00 11.32
N THR A 30 -8.41 9.71 11.09
CA THR A 30 -9.25 9.01 12.06
C THR A 30 -8.67 7.66 12.43
N TYR A 31 -8.16 6.91 11.46
CA TYR A 31 -7.53 5.61 11.67
C TYR A 31 -6.25 5.72 12.50
N HIS A 32 -5.36 6.63 12.15
CA HIS A 32 -4.11 6.86 12.88
C HIS A 32 -4.38 7.32 14.33
N HIS A 33 -5.34 8.21 14.53
CA HIS A 33 -5.73 8.68 15.87
C HIS A 33 -6.30 7.55 16.73
N LYS A 34 -7.15 6.69 16.20
CA LYS A 34 -7.68 5.52 16.92
C LYS A 34 -6.59 4.54 17.34
N ILE A 35 -5.62 4.28 16.47
CA ILE A 35 -4.48 3.42 16.81
C ILE A 35 -3.65 4.07 17.93
N TYR A 36 -3.35 5.36 17.82
CA TYR A 36 -2.65 6.09 18.87
C TYR A 36 -3.38 6.02 20.21
N GLU A 37 -4.71 6.20 20.24
CA GLU A 37 -5.52 6.05 21.45
C GLU A 37 -5.35 4.66 22.09
N VAL A 38 -5.38 3.59 21.29
CA VAL A 38 -5.19 2.23 21.79
C VAL A 38 -3.78 2.04 22.34
N LEU A 39 -2.77 2.50 21.61
CA LEU A 39 -1.38 2.46 22.07
C LEU A 39 -1.15 3.21 23.37
N SER A 40 -1.74 4.38 23.52
CA SER A 40 -1.61 5.21 24.73
C SER A 40 -2.14 4.51 26.00
N LYS A 41 -3.02 3.51 25.86
CA LYS A 41 -3.57 2.71 26.96
C LYS A 41 -2.70 1.51 27.35
N THR A 42 -1.61 1.24 26.61
CA THR A 42 -0.77 0.05 26.83
C THR A 42 0.25 0.21 27.96
N GLY A 43 0.36 1.42 28.57
CA GLY A 43 1.33 1.71 29.61
C GLY A 43 2.77 1.91 29.09
N HIS A 44 2.97 1.96 27.76
CA HIS A 44 4.24 2.27 27.13
C HIS A 44 4.39 3.77 26.89
N LYS A 45 5.63 4.26 26.77
CA LYS A 45 5.87 5.64 26.34
C LYS A 45 5.71 5.71 24.83
N ILE A 46 4.66 6.35 24.35
CA ILE A 46 4.42 6.55 22.93
C ILE A 46 5.01 7.88 22.50
N ILE A 47 5.85 7.84 21.48
CA ILE A 47 6.41 8.97 20.77
C ILE A 47 5.75 9.01 19.41
N THR A 48 5.26 10.16 18.97
CA THR A 48 4.59 10.32 17.68
C THR A 48 5.42 11.17 16.75
N SER A 49 5.47 10.81 15.47
CA SER A 49 6.05 11.64 14.42
C SER A 49 5.38 11.35 13.07
N ASN A 50 5.30 12.35 12.23
CA ASN A 50 4.96 12.21 10.82
C ASN A 50 6.17 12.43 9.89
N ASN A 51 7.38 12.48 10.46
CA ASN A 51 8.61 12.65 9.72
C ASN A 51 9.60 11.52 10.07
N VAL A 52 10.06 10.82 9.04
CA VAL A 52 11.04 9.72 9.17
C VAL A 52 12.39 10.19 9.70
N ASP A 53 12.75 11.46 9.52
CA ASP A 53 13.97 12.05 10.08
C ASP A 53 14.03 11.92 11.60
N TYR A 54 12.86 11.89 12.25
CA TYR A 54 12.80 11.67 13.70
C TYR A 54 13.39 10.32 14.08
N LEU A 55 13.03 9.26 13.33
CA LEU A 55 13.58 7.92 13.52
C LEU A 55 15.11 7.92 13.34
N ILE A 56 15.58 8.53 12.24
CA ILE A 56 17.03 8.57 11.92
C ILE A 56 17.82 9.29 13.01
N LYS A 57 17.28 10.38 13.55
CA LYS A 57 17.99 11.21 14.55
C LYS A 57 17.94 10.64 15.97
N ASN A 58 16.92 9.84 16.29
CA ASN A 58 16.65 9.41 17.68
C ASN A 58 16.62 7.89 17.83
N TYR A 59 17.12 7.13 16.87
CA TYR A 59 16.98 5.67 16.81
C TYR A 59 17.50 4.96 18.07
N GLU A 60 18.55 5.46 18.71
CA GLU A 60 19.14 4.88 19.93
C GLU A 60 18.20 4.94 21.14
N GLU A 61 17.21 5.82 21.12
CA GLU A 61 16.23 5.99 22.19
C GLU A 61 14.92 5.23 21.96
N ILE A 62 14.77 4.54 20.82
CA ILE A 62 13.54 3.88 20.39
C ILE A 62 13.69 2.36 20.57
N ASP A 63 12.79 1.77 21.34
CA ASP A 63 12.76 0.31 21.55
C ASP A 63 11.98 -0.44 20.48
N LEU A 64 10.98 0.21 19.86
CA LEU A 64 10.08 -0.39 18.87
C LEU A 64 9.52 0.67 17.94
N VAL A 65 9.42 0.37 16.66
CA VAL A 65 8.75 1.22 15.66
C VAL A 65 7.44 0.58 15.21
N TRP A 66 6.36 1.36 15.24
CA TRP A 66 5.10 1.02 14.57
C TRP A 66 4.79 2.09 13.54
N SER A 67 4.93 1.71 12.26
CA SER A 67 4.82 2.65 11.15
C SER A 67 3.57 2.45 10.32
N PHE A 68 2.85 3.55 10.12
CA PHE A 68 1.88 3.79 9.06
C PHE A 68 2.36 4.91 8.11
N TYR A 69 3.67 5.15 8.10
CA TYR A 69 4.32 6.11 7.23
C TYR A 69 4.63 5.44 5.88
N ASN A 70 3.61 5.32 5.09
CA ASN A 70 3.60 4.75 3.76
C ASN A 70 3.00 5.79 2.79
N ARG A 71 3.03 5.57 1.48
CA ARG A 71 2.53 6.49 0.45
C ARG A 71 3.32 7.81 0.36
N ILE A 72 4.61 7.75 0.53
CA ILE A 72 5.52 8.84 0.22
C ILE A 72 5.88 8.78 -1.26
N GLY A 73 6.10 9.92 -1.90
CA GLY A 73 6.17 10.11 -3.35
C GLY A 73 7.32 9.40 -4.10
N PHE A 74 7.64 8.15 -3.77
CA PHE A 74 8.59 7.32 -4.53
C PHE A 74 8.12 5.85 -4.59
N ARG A 75 8.62 5.12 -5.59
CA ARG A 75 8.28 3.71 -5.82
C ARG A 75 8.65 2.84 -4.60
N ASN A 76 7.74 1.95 -4.21
CA ASN A 76 7.90 1.03 -3.07
C ASN A 76 8.13 1.76 -1.73
N SER A 77 7.55 2.92 -1.55
CA SER A 77 7.64 3.69 -0.30
C SER A 77 7.19 2.91 0.94
N GLU A 78 6.32 1.94 0.75
CA GLU A 78 5.77 1.07 1.80
C GLU A 78 6.82 0.20 2.51
N ILE A 79 7.97 -0.05 1.88
CA ILE A 79 9.06 -0.84 2.49
C ILE A 79 10.11 0.03 3.20
N PHE A 80 10.03 1.34 3.04
CA PHE A 80 11.11 2.25 3.42
C PHE A 80 11.41 2.23 4.92
N VAL A 81 10.39 2.40 5.74
CA VAL A 81 10.57 2.45 7.21
C VAL A 81 11.04 1.11 7.75
N GLN A 82 10.49 0.00 7.27
CA GLN A 82 10.92 -1.35 7.66
C GLN A 82 12.38 -1.61 7.28
N SER A 83 12.79 -1.22 6.06
CA SER A 83 14.19 -1.34 5.61
C SER A 83 15.13 -0.49 6.48
N LEU A 84 14.70 0.70 6.87
CA LEU A 84 15.45 1.56 7.77
C LEU A 84 15.58 0.94 9.16
N CYS A 85 14.51 0.35 9.70
CA CYS A 85 14.53 -0.36 10.98
C CYS A 85 15.49 -1.56 10.96
N GLU A 86 15.50 -2.36 9.87
CA GLU A 86 16.48 -3.44 9.68
C GLU A 86 17.92 -2.92 9.69
N TYR A 87 18.19 -1.82 8.97
CA TYR A 87 19.49 -1.19 8.93
C TYR A 87 19.94 -0.68 10.32
N LEU A 88 19.02 -0.03 11.05
CA LEU A 88 19.27 0.52 12.39
C LEU A 88 19.19 -0.54 13.50
N LYS A 89 18.80 -1.78 13.16
CA LYS A 89 18.60 -2.90 14.11
C LYS A 89 17.57 -2.61 15.21
N ILE A 90 16.49 -1.92 14.84
CA ILE A 90 15.37 -1.62 15.72
C ILE A 90 14.22 -2.57 15.42
N PRO A 91 13.62 -3.21 16.43
CA PRO A 91 12.39 -3.98 16.25
C PRO A 91 11.25 -3.11 15.69
N TYR A 92 10.41 -3.69 14.82
CA TYR A 92 9.26 -3.00 14.25
C TYR A 92 8.05 -3.93 14.11
N ILE A 93 6.86 -3.32 14.03
CA ILE A 93 5.61 -4.02 13.73
C ILE A 93 5.33 -3.90 12.23
N GLY A 94 5.13 -5.03 11.58
CA GLY A 94 4.84 -5.12 10.16
C GLY A 94 5.55 -6.30 9.49
N ALA A 95 5.32 -6.46 8.19
CA ALA A 95 6.00 -7.47 7.39
C ALA A 95 7.45 -7.04 7.09
N ALA A 96 8.33 -8.02 6.92
CA ALA A 96 9.69 -7.77 6.46
C ALA A 96 9.69 -7.07 5.08
N PRO A 97 10.72 -6.24 4.76
CA PRO A 97 10.73 -5.42 3.54
C PRO A 97 10.50 -6.22 2.24
N ASN A 98 11.11 -7.40 2.12
CA ASN A 98 10.95 -8.27 0.95
C ASN A 98 9.50 -8.80 0.80
N VAL A 99 8.84 -9.12 1.91
CA VAL A 99 7.43 -9.55 1.91
C VAL A 99 6.53 -8.38 1.57
N ARG A 100 6.81 -7.21 2.14
CA ARG A 100 6.06 -5.99 1.84
C ARG A 100 6.18 -5.58 0.38
N ALA A 101 7.39 -5.60 -0.19
CA ALA A 101 7.63 -5.31 -1.60
C ALA A 101 6.86 -6.26 -2.53
N LEU A 102 6.80 -7.54 -2.18
CA LEU A 102 6.04 -8.54 -2.94
C LEU A 102 4.54 -8.21 -2.96
N VAL A 103 3.97 -7.81 -1.81
CA VAL A 103 2.54 -7.51 -1.69
C VAL A 103 2.18 -6.20 -2.38
N GLU A 104 3.08 -5.21 -2.39
CA GLU A 104 2.86 -3.93 -3.07
C GLU A 104 2.79 -4.06 -4.60
N ASP A 105 3.54 -5.00 -5.19
CA ASP A 105 3.48 -5.29 -6.61
C ASP A 105 2.43 -6.38 -6.89
N LYS A 106 1.27 -5.96 -7.39
CA LYS A 106 0.17 -6.89 -7.72
C LYS A 106 0.58 -7.95 -8.75
N ASN A 107 1.51 -7.63 -9.65
CA ASN A 107 2.03 -8.59 -10.62
C ASN A 107 2.88 -9.68 -9.94
N LEU A 108 3.78 -9.28 -9.04
CA LEU A 108 4.60 -10.26 -8.30
C LEU A 108 3.73 -11.15 -7.41
N SER A 109 2.74 -10.58 -6.73
CA SER A 109 1.78 -11.33 -5.91
C SER A 109 1.03 -12.38 -6.71
N LYS A 110 0.56 -12.03 -7.92
CA LYS A 110 -0.17 -12.94 -8.82
C LYS A 110 0.75 -14.04 -9.38
N ASN A 111 1.95 -13.69 -9.80
CA ASN A 111 2.94 -14.69 -10.25
C ASN A 111 3.26 -15.70 -9.15
N LEU A 112 3.41 -15.23 -7.89
CA LEU A 112 3.62 -16.13 -6.76
C LEU A 112 2.39 -17.02 -6.51
N ALA A 113 1.18 -16.46 -6.57
CA ALA A 113 -0.05 -17.23 -6.43
C ALA A 113 -0.14 -18.36 -7.45
N GLU A 114 0.10 -18.07 -8.74
CA GLU A 114 0.14 -19.08 -9.80
C GLU A 114 1.21 -20.15 -9.54
N HIS A 115 2.43 -19.73 -9.17
CA HIS A 115 3.50 -20.67 -8.87
C HIS A 115 3.15 -21.63 -7.72
N LEU A 116 2.36 -21.17 -6.76
CA LEU A 116 1.86 -21.97 -5.65
C LEU A 116 0.58 -22.76 -5.97
N GLY A 117 0.09 -22.71 -7.20
CA GLY A 117 -1.16 -23.35 -7.64
C GLY A 117 -2.43 -22.70 -7.07
N ILE A 118 -2.35 -21.44 -6.64
CA ILE A 118 -3.49 -20.66 -6.17
C ILE A 118 -4.13 -19.95 -7.35
N ASN A 119 -5.43 -20.20 -7.58
CA ASN A 119 -6.16 -19.55 -8.65
C ASN A 119 -6.25 -18.04 -8.42
N THR A 120 -5.97 -17.28 -9.47
CA THR A 120 -6.13 -15.83 -9.50
C THR A 120 -6.70 -15.42 -10.86
N ALA A 121 -7.33 -14.25 -10.93
CA ALA A 121 -7.84 -13.71 -12.19
C ALA A 121 -6.71 -13.59 -13.23
N ASN A 122 -6.99 -13.86 -14.50
CA ASN A 122 -6.07 -13.57 -15.59
C ASN A 122 -5.69 -12.10 -15.59
N TRP A 123 -4.45 -11.76 -15.98
CA TRP A 123 -4.00 -10.38 -15.96
C TRP A 123 -2.94 -10.07 -17.01
N GLN A 124 -2.78 -8.78 -17.27
CA GLN A 124 -1.66 -8.21 -18.01
C GLN A 124 -1.21 -6.92 -17.34
N ILE A 125 0.09 -6.66 -17.37
CA ILE A 125 0.66 -5.38 -16.94
C ILE A 125 0.97 -4.50 -18.14
N GLY A 126 0.96 -3.18 -17.91
CA GLY A 126 1.37 -2.19 -18.91
C GLY A 126 2.00 -0.97 -18.28
N ASN A 127 2.82 -0.29 -19.07
CA ASN A 127 3.37 1.02 -18.74
C ASN A 127 3.62 1.79 -20.06
N ILE A 128 4.13 3.01 -19.96
CA ILE A 128 4.32 3.87 -21.14
C ILE A 128 5.34 3.30 -22.16
N GLU A 129 6.32 2.51 -21.71
CA GLU A 129 7.33 1.88 -22.58
C GLU A 129 6.83 0.56 -23.16
N PHE A 130 6.04 -0.17 -22.38
CA PHE A 130 5.48 -1.47 -22.72
C PHE A 130 3.96 -1.42 -22.52
N PRO A 131 3.20 -0.84 -23.47
CA PRO A 131 1.75 -0.72 -23.35
C PRO A 131 1.05 -2.07 -23.42
N LEU A 132 -0.21 -2.10 -22.99
CA LEU A 132 -1.06 -3.29 -23.15
C LEU A 132 -1.19 -3.67 -24.64
N VAL A 133 -1.32 -4.97 -24.92
CA VAL A 133 -1.52 -5.48 -26.27
C VAL A 133 -2.78 -4.89 -26.92
N GLU A 134 -2.81 -4.87 -28.25
CA GLU A 134 -3.96 -4.32 -29.01
C GLU A 134 -5.22 -5.18 -28.91
N HIS A 135 -5.07 -6.48 -28.80
CA HIS A 135 -6.18 -7.42 -28.68
C HIS A 135 -6.24 -8.02 -27.28
N PRO A 136 -7.44 -8.25 -26.71
CA PRO A 136 -7.57 -8.76 -25.36
C PRO A 136 -6.89 -10.13 -25.21
N PRO A 137 -6.01 -10.32 -24.20
CA PRO A 137 -5.34 -11.60 -23.97
C PRO A 137 -6.24 -12.62 -23.24
N PHE A 138 -7.36 -12.17 -22.71
CA PHE A 138 -8.38 -12.96 -22.00
C PHE A 138 -9.75 -12.31 -22.14
N SER A 139 -10.80 -13.04 -21.81
CA SER A 139 -12.19 -12.55 -21.90
C SER A 139 -12.47 -11.50 -20.82
N GLY A 140 -13.33 -10.52 -21.16
CA GLY A 140 -13.86 -9.54 -20.22
C GLY A 140 -15.12 -10.03 -19.46
N PRO A 141 -15.68 -9.17 -18.63
CA PRO A 141 -15.27 -7.78 -18.38
C PRO A 141 -13.91 -7.65 -17.66
N TYR A 142 -13.37 -6.45 -17.62
CA TYR A 142 -12.02 -6.16 -17.15
C TYR A 142 -12.03 -5.18 -15.99
N PHE A 143 -10.96 -5.23 -15.18
CA PHE A 143 -10.70 -4.25 -14.15
C PHE A 143 -9.27 -3.73 -14.26
N ILE A 144 -9.12 -2.43 -14.55
CA ILE A 144 -7.82 -1.77 -14.72
C ILE A 144 -7.51 -0.93 -13.50
N LYS A 145 -6.29 -1.03 -12.97
CA LYS A 145 -5.88 -0.33 -11.74
C LYS A 145 -4.37 -0.10 -11.70
N PRO A 146 -3.87 0.75 -10.79
CA PRO A 146 -2.43 0.87 -10.55
C PRO A 146 -1.81 -0.48 -10.17
N ARG A 147 -0.67 -0.81 -10.76
CA ARG A 147 0.10 -2.03 -10.45
C ARG A 147 0.59 -2.02 -9.01
N PHE A 148 1.11 -0.89 -8.55
CA PHE A 148 1.63 -0.68 -7.20
C PHE A 148 0.60 0.04 -6.32
N GLY A 149 0.84 -0.01 -5.00
CA GLY A 149 0.02 0.67 -4.02
C GLY A 149 -1.11 -0.17 -3.42
N SER A 150 -1.74 0.36 -2.40
CA SER A 150 -2.76 -0.29 -1.58
C SER A 150 -3.89 0.70 -1.21
N GLY A 151 -4.92 0.20 -0.50
CA GLY A 151 -6.00 1.04 0.03
C GLY A 151 -6.90 1.67 -1.03
N SER A 152 -7.03 1.03 -2.20
CA SER A 152 -7.86 1.49 -3.32
C SER A 152 -7.44 2.83 -3.93
N GLU A 153 -6.22 3.30 -3.69
CA GLU A 153 -5.71 4.52 -4.30
C GLU A 153 -5.69 4.40 -5.83
N GLY A 154 -6.24 5.41 -6.51
CA GLY A 154 -6.37 5.44 -7.97
C GLY A 154 -7.39 4.46 -8.53
N ILE A 155 -8.31 3.96 -7.71
CA ILE A 155 -9.39 3.06 -8.11
C ILE A 155 -10.73 3.76 -7.88
N ASP A 156 -11.51 3.83 -8.95
CA ASP A 156 -12.89 4.32 -8.97
C ASP A 156 -13.78 3.45 -9.87
N GLU A 157 -15.04 3.81 -10.03
CA GLU A 157 -16.00 3.07 -10.86
C GLU A 157 -15.57 2.94 -12.32
N SER A 158 -14.81 3.91 -12.85
CA SER A 158 -14.30 3.90 -14.23
C SER A 158 -13.16 2.89 -14.46
N CYS A 159 -12.68 2.24 -13.41
CA CYS A 159 -11.72 1.14 -13.50
C CYS A 159 -12.37 -0.18 -13.99
N TYR A 160 -13.68 -0.31 -13.90
CA TYR A 160 -14.43 -1.39 -14.51
C TYR A 160 -14.66 -1.09 -15.99
N CYS A 161 -14.34 -2.03 -16.85
CA CYS A 161 -14.45 -1.92 -18.30
C CYS A 161 -15.16 -3.14 -18.87
N GLU A 162 -16.23 -2.95 -19.61
CA GLU A 162 -16.93 -4.04 -20.29
C GLU A 162 -16.16 -4.54 -21.52
N THR A 163 -15.46 -3.64 -22.19
CA THR A 163 -14.76 -3.90 -23.45
C THR A 163 -13.26 -3.58 -23.35
N TRP A 164 -12.47 -4.25 -24.18
CA TRP A 164 -11.03 -3.95 -24.31
C TRP A 164 -10.78 -2.54 -24.85
N LYS A 165 -11.70 -1.99 -25.62
CA LYS A 165 -11.61 -0.60 -26.09
C LYS A 165 -11.62 0.37 -24.91
N GLU A 166 -12.52 0.17 -23.95
CA GLU A 166 -12.58 0.99 -22.72
C GLU A 166 -11.29 0.85 -21.89
N VAL A 167 -10.73 -0.38 -21.79
CA VAL A 167 -9.43 -0.60 -21.16
C VAL A 167 -8.35 0.25 -21.84
N LYS A 168 -8.31 0.27 -23.18
CA LYS A 168 -7.31 1.06 -23.94
C LYS A 168 -7.51 2.57 -23.81
N GLU A 169 -8.72 3.04 -23.58
CA GLU A 169 -9.00 4.44 -23.29
C GLU A 169 -8.53 4.79 -21.88
N LYS A 170 -8.83 3.95 -20.88
CA LYS A 170 -8.41 4.15 -19.48
C LYS A 170 -6.90 4.01 -19.30
N GLU A 171 -6.24 3.12 -20.03
CA GLU A 171 -4.78 2.99 -20.11
C GLU A 171 -4.11 4.34 -20.38
N LYS A 172 -4.63 5.12 -21.33
CA LYS A 172 -4.07 6.44 -21.67
C LYS A 172 -4.16 7.42 -20.51
N GLU A 173 -5.25 7.39 -19.75
CA GLU A 173 -5.40 8.25 -18.57
C GLU A 173 -4.35 7.93 -17.49
N PHE A 174 -4.08 6.64 -17.25
CA PHE A 174 -3.04 6.22 -16.31
C PHE A 174 -1.64 6.62 -16.78
N TYR A 175 -1.37 6.48 -18.08
CA TYR A 175 -0.05 6.84 -18.62
C TYR A 175 0.21 8.34 -18.60
N LEU A 176 -0.80 9.19 -18.74
CA LEU A 176 -0.68 10.63 -18.51
C LEU A 176 -0.24 10.97 -17.08
N LYS A 177 -0.58 10.11 -16.12
CA LYS A 177 -0.16 10.22 -14.70
C LYS A 177 1.13 9.44 -14.42
N GLN A 178 1.82 8.91 -15.45
CA GLN A 178 3.01 8.08 -15.34
C GLN A 178 2.82 6.83 -14.43
N THR A 179 1.61 6.30 -14.40
CA THR A 179 1.24 5.17 -13.54
C THR A 179 1.39 3.87 -14.31
N GLU A 180 2.16 2.93 -13.76
CA GLU A 180 2.16 1.54 -14.22
C GLU A 180 0.85 0.85 -13.83
N ILE A 181 0.29 0.08 -14.73
CA ILE A 181 -1.03 -0.52 -14.58
C ILE A 181 -1.00 -2.05 -14.60
N ILE A 182 -2.04 -2.62 -14.01
CA ILE A 182 -2.45 -4.00 -14.20
C ILE A 182 -3.90 -4.01 -14.63
N VAL A 183 -4.20 -4.77 -15.68
CA VAL A 183 -5.56 -5.09 -16.07
C VAL A 183 -5.85 -6.55 -15.75
N GLU A 184 -6.98 -6.81 -15.15
CA GLU A 184 -7.41 -8.14 -14.71
C GLU A 184 -8.74 -8.50 -15.32
N GLU A 185 -8.99 -9.80 -15.51
CA GLU A 185 -10.33 -10.33 -15.67
C GLU A 185 -11.17 -9.94 -14.43
N PHE A 186 -12.31 -9.30 -14.65
CA PHE A 186 -13.20 -8.96 -13.54
C PHE A 186 -13.96 -10.20 -13.10
N ILE A 187 -13.80 -10.55 -11.84
CA ILE A 187 -14.51 -11.66 -11.22
C ILE A 187 -15.65 -11.07 -10.37
N ASP A 188 -16.89 -11.28 -10.82
CA ASP A 188 -18.06 -10.94 -10.03
C ASP A 188 -18.19 -11.89 -8.84
N GLY A 189 -18.34 -11.33 -7.63
CA GLY A 189 -18.45 -12.14 -6.43
C GLY A 189 -18.40 -11.32 -5.14
N ARG A 190 -18.56 -12.02 -4.04
CA ARG A 190 -18.45 -11.39 -2.72
C ARG A 190 -16.98 -11.20 -2.35
N LEU A 191 -16.65 -10.00 -1.87
CA LEU A 191 -15.34 -9.70 -1.32
C LEU A 191 -15.23 -10.22 0.12
N TYR A 192 -14.17 -10.97 0.42
CA TYR A 192 -13.85 -11.46 1.75
C TYR A 192 -12.47 -10.97 2.18
N GLY A 193 -12.37 -10.45 3.41
CA GLY A 193 -11.09 -10.20 4.07
C GLY A 193 -10.81 -11.29 5.09
N VAL A 194 -9.67 -11.95 5.00
CA VAL A 194 -9.25 -12.97 5.96
C VAL A 194 -8.06 -12.43 6.76
N PRO A 195 -8.28 -11.97 8.02
CA PRO A 195 -7.17 -11.54 8.87
C PRO A 195 -6.34 -12.76 9.29
N PHE A 196 -5.02 -12.60 9.26
CA PHE A 196 -4.08 -13.63 9.69
C PHE A 196 -3.04 -13.06 10.65
N ILE A 197 -2.87 -13.72 11.82
CA ILE A 197 -1.86 -13.35 12.81
C ILE A 197 -1.02 -14.61 13.12
N LYS A 198 0.27 -14.56 12.81
CA LYS A 198 1.20 -15.65 13.08
C LYS A 198 1.42 -15.79 14.59
N GLY A 199 1.30 -17.01 15.11
CA GLY A 199 1.60 -17.35 16.52
C GLY A 199 0.45 -17.14 17.49
N VAL A 200 -0.75 -16.87 17.00
CA VAL A 200 -2.00 -16.91 17.79
C VAL A 200 -2.74 -18.20 17.41
N ASN A 201 -2.79 -19.16 18.35
CA ASN A 201 -3.57 -20.39 18.23
C ASN A 201 -4.95 -20.18 18.83
#